data_60a348ff8509f19504731339d95285af
#
_entry.id   60a348ff8509f19504731339d95285af
#
_cell.length_a   1.000
_cell.length_b   1.000
_cell.length_c   1.000
_cell.angle_alpha   90.00
_cell.angle_beta   90.00
_cell.angle_gamma   90.00
#
_symmetry.space_group_name_H-M   'P 1'
#
loop_
_entity.id
_entity.type
_entity.pdbx_description
1 polymer ?
#
loop_
_entity_poly.entity_id
_entity_poly.type
_entity_poly.pdbx_seq_one_letter_code
_entity_poly.pdbx_strand_id
1 'polypeptide(L)'
;KLKQDLVSLMQVNNEIGTCLDIEKIIDRLKQISPKTLLHVDGVQAYGKFDLDLSREGIDLYSLSGHKVHGPKGIGALYIKEGVKIQPILFGGGQEKGFRPGTENSYALAGFTEAVRVNRGERKRDFEKVLHCREQLKGSLSDLEGVKFLGSEEFFSPYILSIAFQGIK
;
A
#
# COMPACT_ATOMS: atom_id res chain seq x y z
N LYS A 1 30.09 0.81 5.46
CA LYS A 1 28.69 0.33 5.35
C LYS A 1 27.82 1.33 6.09
N LEU A 2 26.87 1.98 5.41
CA LEU A 2 25.85 2.79 6.07
C LEU A 2 24.97 1.84 6.88
N LYS A 3 24.86 2.11 8.19
CA LYS A 3 23.96 1.37 9.07
C LYS A 3 22.63 2.08 9.06
N GLN A 4 21.62 1.45 8.48
CA GLN A 4 20.27 1.99 8.44
C GLN A 4 19.45 1.38 9.57
N ASP A 5 18.75 2.21 10.33
CA ASP A 5 17.87 1.75 11.40
C ASP A 5 16.47 1.43 10.87
N LEU A 6 16.05 2.10 9.79
CA LEU A 6 14.75 1.92 9.15
C LEU A 6 14.88 2.03 7.62
N VAL A 7 14.24 1.11 6.92
CA VAL A 7 13.92 1.22 5.49
C VAL A 7 12.42 1.44 5.37
N SER A 8 12.01 2.46 4.65
CA SER A 8 10.60 2.75 4.37
C SER A 8 10.41 2.79 2.85
N LEU A 9 9.42 2.04 2.35
CA LEU A 9 9.15 1.95 0.92
C LEU A 9 7.66 1.74 0.65
N MET A 10 7.21 2.13 -0.54
CA MET A 10 5.86 1.86 -1.02
C MET A 10 5.81 0.47 -1.65
N GLN A 11 4.81 -0.35 -1.29
CA GLN A 11 4.57 -1.62 -1.97
C GLN A 11 4.10 -1.42 -3.41
N VAL A 12 3.24 -0.42 -3.61
CA VAL A 12 2.74 0.00 -4.93
C VAL A 12 2.91 1.51 -5.06
N ASN A 13 3.58 1.95 -6.10
CA ASN A 13 3.72 3.38 -6.38
C ASN A 13 2.37 3.98 -6.80
N ASN A 14 1.98 5.08 -6.18
CA ASN A 14 0.68 5.71 -6.37
C ASN A 14 0.51 6.46 -7.71
N GLU A 15 1.61 6.74 -8.42
CA GLU A 15 1.59 7.50 -9.67
C GLU A 15 1.70 6.58 -10.89
N ILE A 16 2.67 5.70 -10.89
CA ILE A 16 2.98 4.85 -12.05
C ILE A 16 2.54 3.39 -11.89
N GLY A 17 2.02 3.01 -10.71
CA GLY A 17 1.50 1.67 -10.46
C GLY A 17 2.54 0.56 -10.34
N THR A 18 3.84 0.87 -10.38
CA THR A 18 4.89 -0.13 -10.20
C THR A 18 4.80 -0.77 -8.82
N CYS A 19 4.84 -2.10 -8.78
CA CYS A 19 4.83 -2.90 -7.56
C CYS A 19 6.24 -3.35 -7.18
N LEU A 20 6.50 -3.43 -5.87
CA LEU A 20 7.70 -4.04 -5.32
C LEU A 20 7.40 -5.45 -4.81
N ASP A 21 8.31 -6.37 -5.10
CA ASP A 21 8.31 -7.72 -4.51
C ASP A 21 8.84 -7.63 -3.07
N ILE A 22 7.90 -7.52 -2.13
CA ILE A 22 8.22 -7.31 -0.71
C ILE A 22 8.95 -8.53 -0.13
N GLU A 23 8.64 -9.74 -0.56
CA GLU A 23 9.30 -10.96 -0.08
C GLU A 23 10.79 -10.94 -0.43
N LYS A 24 11.14 -10.64 -1.67
CA LYS A 24 12.55 -10.51 -2.08
C LYS A 24 13.29 -9.40 -1.34
N ILE A 25 12.59 -8.28 -1.06
CA ILE A 25 13.16 -7.18 -0.29
C ILE A 25 13.44 -7.61 1.14
N ILE A 26 12.51 -8.30 1.80
CA ILE A 26 12.69 -8.86 3.14
C ILE A 26 13.91 -9.77 3.19
N ASP A 27 13.98 -10.73 2.26
CA ASP A 27 15.09 -11.69 2.22
C ASP A 27 16.44 -10.98 2.05
N ARG A 28 16.47 -10.00 1.15
CA ARG A 28 17.69 -9.21 0.92
C ARG A 28 18.07 -8.36 2.12
N LEU A 29 17.10 -7.73 2.76
CA LEU A 29 17.31 -6.90 3.94
C LEU A 29 17.85 -7.73 5.11
N LYS A 30 17.27 -8.91 5.35
CA LYS A 30 17.74 -9.85 6.39
C LYS A 30 19.19 -10.28 6.18
N GLN A 31 19.60 -10.48 4.91
CA GLN A 31 20.97 -10.88 4.59
C GLN A 31 22.00 -9.75 4.84
N ILE A 32 21.66 -8.51 4.52
CA ILE A 32 22.61 -7.39 4.58
C ILE A 32 22.55 -6.60 5.88
N SER A 33 21.38 -6.53 6.51
CA SER A 33 21.18 -5.76 7.74
C SER A 33 19.97 -6.30 8.54
N PRO A 34 20.12 -7.43 9.23
CA PRO A 34 19.01 -8.15 9.89
C PRO A 34 18.35 -7.38 11.03
N LYS A 35 18.96 -6.29 11.50
CA LYS A 35 18.43 -5.44 12.58
C LYS A 35 17.68 -4.21 12.07
N THR A 36 17.74 -3.94 10.78
CA THR A 36 17.03 -2.81 10.16
C THR A 36 15.55 -3.10 10.13
N LEU A 37 14.75 -2.18 10.65
CA LEU A 37 13.29 -2.26 10.59
C LEU A 37 12.80 -1.99 9.17
N LEU A 38 11.76 -2.71 8.76
CA LEU A 38 11.09 -2.50 7.47
C LEU A 38 9.70 -1.93 7.69
N HIS A 39 9.50 -0.70 7.21
CA HIS A 39 8.19 -0.09 7.03
C HIS A 39 7.75 -0.21 5.58
N VAL A 40 6.54 -0.71 5.38
CA VAL A 40 5.91 -0.79 4.06
C VAL A 40 4.69 0.14 4.04
N ASP A 41 4.70 1.10 3.13
CA ASP A 41 3.51 1.85 2.79
C ASP A 41 2.64 0.98 1.87
N GLY A 42 1.59 0.42 2.45
CA GLY A 42 0.61 -0.43 1.79
C GLY A 42 -0.65 0.29 1.32
N VAL A 43 -0.69 1.62 1.38
CA VAL A 43 -1.90 2.40 1.06
C VAL A 43 -2.46 2.05 -0.32
N GLN A 44 -1.64 1.82 -1.31
CA GLN A 44 -2.09 1.44 -2.66
C GLN A 44 -2.21 -0.08 -2.86
N ALA A 45 -1.68 -0.90 -1.93
CA ALA A 45 -1.66 -2.35 -2.04
C ALA A 45 -2.74 -3.04 -1.21
N TYR A 46 -3.02 -2.52 0.00
CA TYR A 46 -3.99 -3.09 0.93
C TYR A 46 -5.36 -3.25 0.27
N GLY A 47 -5.97 -4.41 0.46
CA GLY A 47 -7.27 -4.74 -0.13
C GLY A 47 -7.25 -5.02 -1.64
N LYS A 48 -6.10 -4.93 -2.31
CA LYS A 48 -5.93 -5.21 -3.75
C LYS A 48 -5.04 -6.43 -3.99
N PHE A 49 -4.02 -6.60 -3.16
CA PHE A 49 -3.09 -7.72 -3.20
C PHE A 49 -3.23 -8.59 -1.95
N ASP A 50 -2.77 -9.83 -2.05
CA ASP A 50 -2.63 -10.68 -0.87
C ASP A 50 -1.57 -10.11 0.07
N LEU A 51 -1.89 -10.10 1.34
CA LEU A 51 -1.01 -9.62 2.39
C LEU A 51 -1.14 -10.53 3.59
N ASP A 52 -0.01 -11.05 4.04
CA ASP A 52 0.09 -11.78 5.28
C ASP A 52 1.13 -11.09 6.18
N LEU A 53 0.63 -10.27 7.10
CA LEU A 53 1.48 -9.57 8.08
C LEU A 53 1.98 -10.49 9.20
N SER A 54 1.48 -11.74 9.29
CA SER A 54 2.01 -12.72 10.23
C SER A 54 3.36 -13.30 9.80
N ARG A 55 3.71 -13.19 8.53
CA ARG A 55 5.04 -13.55 8.03
C ARG A 55 6.10 -12.65 8.62
N GLU A 56 7.23 -13.25 8.97
CA GLU A 56 8.36 -12.50 9.49
C GLU A 56 8.93 -11.57 8.43
N GLY A 57 9.18 -10.30 8.79
CA GLY A 57 9.98 -9.40 7.99
C GLY A 57 9.41 -8.01 7.78
N ILE A 58 8.08 -7.81 7.86
CA ILE A 58 7.48 -6.47 7.89
C ILE A 58 7.32 -6.06 9.36
N ASP A 59 7.92 -4.95 9.74
CA ASP A 59 7.87 -4.44 11.11
C ASP A 59 6.78 -3.39 11.29
N LEU A 60 6.52 -2.58 10.25
CA LEU A 60 5.51 -1.54 10.21
C LEU A 60 4.79 -1.60 8.86
N TYR A 61 3.44 -1.44 8.88
CA TYR A 61 2.67 -1.39 7.64
C TYR A 61 1.57 -0.34 7.75
N SER A 62 1.60 0.66 6.87
CA SER A 62 0.59 1.72 6.84
C SER A 62 -0.47 1.46 5.78
N LEU A 63 -1.72 1.82 6.10
CA LEU A 63 -2.86 1.68 5.21
C LEU A 63 -3.89 2.80 5.41
N SER A 64 -4.76 3.01 4.44
CA SER A 64 -5.75 4.07 4.45
C SER A 64 -7.14 3.56 4.06
N GLY A 65 -8.16 3.91 4.85
CA GLY A 65 -9.52 3.42 4.66
C GLY A 65 -10.14 3.81 3.32
N HIS A 66 -9.91 5.04 2.85
CA HIS A 66 -10.50 5.51 1.60
C HIS A 66 -9.96 4.81 0.33
N LYS A 67 -8.88 4.06 0.44
CA LYS A 67 -8.32 3.28 -0.68
C LYS A 67 -8.96 1.89 -0.83
N VAL A 68 -9.80 1.51 0.13
CA VAL A 68 -10.61 0.27 0.12
C VAL A 68 -12.09 0.57 0.30
N HIS A 69 -12.55 1.72 -0.24
CA HIS A 69 -13.94 2.18 -0.20
C HIS A 69 -14.47 2.51 1.21
N GLY A 70 -13.58 2.65 2.19
CA GLY A 70 -13.91 3.14 3.53
C GLY A 70 -13.98 4.67 3.60
N PRO A 71 -14.36 5.21 4.77
CA PRO A 71 -14.42 6.65 4.98
C PRO A 71 -13.04 7.33 4.81
N LYS A 72 -13.08 8.61 4.41
CA LYS A 72 -11.87 9.47 4.44
C LYS A 72 -11.52 9.83 5.89
N GLY A 73 -10.25 10.13 6.13
CA GLY A 73 -9.77 10.57 7.44
C GLY A 73 -9.53 9.43 8.43
N ILE A 74 -9.59 8.17 7.98
CA ILE A 74 -9.21 7.00 8.79
C ILE A 74 -8.18 6.16 8.08
N GLY A 75 -7.27 5.60 8.84
CA GLY A 75 -6.24 4.66 8.41
C GLY A 75 -5.75 3.84 9.60
N ALA A 76 -4.81 2.96 9.37
CA ALA A 76 -4.18 2.18 10.43
C ALA A 76 -2.68 2.02 10.18
N LEU A 77 -1.95 1.82 11.26
CA LEU A 77 -0.56 1.41 11.26
C LEU A 77 -0.46 0.06 11.98
N TYR A 78 -0.06 -0.96 11.25
CA TYR A 78 0.39 -2.20 11.88
C TYR A 78 1.77 -2.00 12.47
N ILE A 79 1.94 -2.43 13.70
CA ILE A 79 3.22 -2.44 14.42
C ILE A 79 3.45 -3.86 14.89
N LYS A 80 4.52 -4.49 14.40
CA LYS A 80 4.90 -5.83 14.82
C LYS A 80 5.20 -5.86 16.32
N GLU A 81 4.80 -6.92 16.98
CA GLU A 81 5.11 -7.12 18.41
C GLU A 81 6.62 -7.02 18.66
N GLY A 82 6.97 -6.28 19.72
CA GLY A 82 8.37 -6.03 20.08
C GLY A 82 9.02 -4.83 19.38
N VAL A 83 8.43 -4.29 18.32
CA VAL A 83 8.88 -3.06 17.69
C VAL A 83 8.52 -1.86 18.57
N LYS A 84 9.53 -1.07 18.91
CA LYS A 84 9.36 0.13 19.74
C LYS A 84 9.35 1.37 18.87
N ILE A 85 8.24 2.08 18.89
CA ILE A 85 8.09 3.42 18.30
C ILE A 85 7.71 4.40 19.42
N GLN A 86 8.00 5.67 19.20
CA GLN A 86 7.58 6.72 20.13
C GLN A 86 6.47 7.56 19.50
N PRO A 87 5.45 7.95 20.29
CA PRO A 87 4.44 8.88 19.81
C PRO A 87 5.08 10.24 19.51
N ILE A 88 4.58 10.90 18.47
CA ILE A 88 4.96 12.28 18.12
C ILE A 88 3.91 13.29 18.57
N LEU A 89 2.73 12.81 18.97
CA LEU A 89 1.66 13.60 19.57
C LEU A 89 1.44 13.12 21.00
N PHE A 90 1.27 14.03 21.93
CA PHE A 90 1.10 13.73 23.35
C PHE A 90 -0.27 14.20 23.82
N GLY A 91 -0.90 13.44 24.74
CA GLY A 91 -2.23 13.71 25.29
C GLY A 91 -2.80 12.52 26.03
N GLY A 92 -4.04 12.14 25.76
CA GLY A 92 -4.68 10.98 26.38
C GLY A 92 -4.08 9.64 25.97
N GLY A 93 -4.52 8.56 26.65
CA GLY A 93 -4.00 7.20 26.45
C GLY A 93 -4.62 6.41 25.31
N GLN A 94 -5.35 7.07 24.40
CA GLN A 94 -5.99 6.39 23.27
C GLN A 94 -4.94 5.72 22.36
N GLU A 95 -5.34 4.69 21.63
CA GLU A 95 -4.45 3.90 20.78
C GLU A 95 -3.17 3.45 21.51
N LYS A 96 -3.32 3.00 22.76
CA LYS A 96 -2.21 2.59 23.64
C LYS A 96 -1.16 3.69 23.85
N GLY A 97 -1.57 4.94 23.77
CA GLY A 97 -0.70 6.11 23.93
C GLY A 97 0.06 6.52 22.66
N PHE A 98 -0.09 5.80 21.55
CA PHE A 98 0.60 6.16 20.31
C PHE A 98 -0.07 7.33 19.57
N ARG A 99 -1.38 7.45 19.68
CA ARG A 99 -2.13 8.51 19.01
C ARG A 99 -3.27 9.00 19.93
N PRO A 100 -3.12 10.14 20.61
CA PRO A 100 -4.12 10.69 21.49
C PRO A 100 -5.32 11.27 20.71
N GLY A 101 -6.42 11.47 21.42
CA GLY A 101 -7.68 11.99 20.92
C GLY A 101 -8.74 10.89 20.81
N THR A 102 -10.00 11.26 21.03
CA THR A 102 -11.14 10.34 20.97
C THR A 102 -11.19 9.63 19.62
N GLU A 103 -11.35 8.33 19.65
CA GLU A 103 -11.42 7.49 18.47
C GLU A 103 -12.68 7.82 17.64
N ASN A 104 -12.53 7.96 16.35
CA ASN A 104 -13.64 8.14 15.43
C ASN A 104 -14.34 6.79 15.18
N SER A 105 -15.21 6.41 16.11
CA SER A 105 -15.91 5.11 16.09
C SER A 105 -16.76 4.91 14.83
N TYR A 106 -17.35 5.98 14.30
CA TYR A 106 -18.15 5.90 13.06
C TYR A 106 -17.27 5.59 11.84
N ALA A 107 -16.16 6.30 11.71
CA ALA A 107 -15.23 6.03 10.61
C ALA A 107 -14.57 4.65 10.77
N LEU A 108 -14.30 4.22 12.00
CA LEU A 108 -13.76 2.89 12.29
C LEU A 108 -14.75 1.78 11.89
N ALA A 109 -16.02 1.92 12.23
CA ALA A 109 -17.07 0.99 11.83
C ALA A 109 -17.21 0.91 10.30
N GLY A 110 -17.24 2.07 9.63
CA GLY A 110 -17.29 2.13 8.16
C GLY A 110 -16.07 1.53 7.50
N PHE A 111 -14.87 1.72 8.07
CA PHE A 111 -13.64 1.12 7.57
C PHE A 111 -13.66 -0.41 7.74
N THR A 112 -14.10 -0.90 8.90
CA THR A 112 -14.23 -2.34 9.17
C THR A 112 -15.19 -3.01 8.17
N GLU A 113 -16.33 -2.39 7.89
CA GLU A 113 -17.27 -2.91 6.91
C GLU A 113 -16.69 -2.90 5.49
N ALA A 114 -16.00 -1.82 5.11
CA ALA A 114 -15.32 -1.74 3.81
C ALA A 114 -14.29 -2.86 3.63
N VAL A 115 -13.50 -3.17 4.66
CA VAL A 115 -12.54 -4.28 4.65
C VAL A 115 -13.25 -5.62 4.53
N ARG A 116 -14.37 -5.82 5.25
CA ARG A 116 -15.15 -7.06 5.19
C ARG A 116 -15.69 -7.32 3.79
N VAL A 117 -16.27 -6.31 3.16
CA VAL A 117 -16.80 -6.40 1.79
C VAL A 117 -15.67 -6.63 0.79
N ASN A 118 -14.62 -5.81 0.86
CA ASN A 118 -13.46 -5.92 -0.02
C ASN A 118 -12.83 -7.32 0.01
N ARG A 119 -12.71 -7.93 1.20
CA ARG A 119 -12.15 -9.29 1.34
C ARG A 119 -12.92 -10.33 0.54
N GLY A 120 -14.25 -10.20 0.46
CA GLY A 120 -15.10 -11.11 -0.30
C GLY A 120 -15.06 -10.91 -1.82
N GLU A 121 -14.76 -9.69 -2.25
CA GLU A 121 -14.89 -9.28 -3.65
C GLU A 121 -13.54 -9.06 -4.36
N ARG A 122 -12.44 -8.97 -3.61
CA ARG A 122 -11.12 -8.57 -4.08
C ARG A 122 -10.66 -9.27 -5.36
N LYS A 123 -10.77 -10.61 -5.42
CA LYS A 123 -10.30 -11.39 -6.58
C LYS A 123 -11.09 -11.03 -7.83
N ARG A 124 -12.43 -11.01 -7.73
CA ARG A 124 -13.32 -10.62 -8.83
C ARG A 124 -13.00 -9.20 -9.32
N ASP A 125 -12.83 -8.28 -8.40
CA ASP A 125 -12.57 -6.87 -8.72
C ASP A 125 -11.18 -6.67 -9.32
N PHE A 126 -10.19 -7.43 -8.86
CA PHE A 126 -8.86 -7.43 -9.45
C PHE A 126 -8.89 -7.88 -10.92
N GLU A 127 -9.56 -9.00 -11.21
CA GLU A 127 -9.70 -9.54 -12.58
C GLU A 127 -10.46 -8.56 -13.49
N LYS A 128 -11.53 -7.95 -13.00
CA LYS A 128 -12.30 -6.94 -13.74
C LYS A 128 -11.46 -5.71 -14.06
N VAL A 129 -10.73 -5.18 -13.10
CA VAL A 129 -9.90 -3.98 -13.30
C VAL A 129 -8.73 -4.29 -14.22
N LEU A 130 -8.12 -5.47 -14.12
CA LEU A 130 -7.09 -5.92 -15.03
C LEU A 130 -7.61 -5.96 -16.48
N HIS A 131 -8.78 -6.53 -16.70
CA HIS A 131 -9.41 -6.56 -18.03
C HIS A 131 -9.66 -5.14 -18.57
N CYS A 132 -10.21 -4.22 -17.77
CA CYS A 132 -10.41 -2.82 -18.17
C CYS A 132 -9.08 -2.14 -18.53
N ARG A 133 -8.03 -2.39 -17.73
CA ARG A 133 -6.68 -1.86 -18.01
C ARG A 133 -6.16 -2.32 -19.35
N GLU A 134 -6.25 -3.63 -19.66
CA GLU A 134 -5.76 -4.20 -20.91
C GLU A 134 -6.55 -3.70 -22.12
N GLN A 135 -7.86 -3.56 -21.99
CA GLN A 135 -8.70 -2.95 -23.04
C GLN A 135 -8.28 -1.49 -23.31
N LEU A 136 -8.07 -0.69 -22.26
CA LEU A 136 -7.64 0.69 -22.42
C LEU A 136 -6.25 0.78 -23.04
N LYS A 137 -5.30 -0.04 -22.60
CA LYS A 137 -3.95 -0.11 -23.20
C LYS A 137 -4.04 -0.46 -24.67
N GLY A 138 -4.79 -1.51 -25.03
CA GLY A 138 -4.98 -1.93 -26.41
C GLY A 138 -5.57 -0.83 -27.29
N SER A 139 -6.56 -0.09 -26.79
CA SER A 139 -7.20 0.99 -27.54
C SER A 139 -6.29 2.21 -27.77
N LEU A 140 -5.25 2.38 -26.94
CA LEU A 140 -4.36 3.54 -27.02
C LEU A 140 -2.98 3.21 -27.62
N SER A 141 -2.63 1.92 -27.74
CA SER A 141 -1.28 1.49 -28.17
C SER A 141 -0.92 1.92 -29.59
N ASP A 142 -1.91 2.07 -30.47
CA ASP A 142 -1.71 2.44 -31.86
C ASP A 142 -1.67 3.98 -32.08
N LEU A 143 -1.90 4.76 -31.01
CA LEU A 143 -1.85 6.21 -31.10
C LEU A 143 -0.41 6.71 -31.02
N GLU A 144 0.00 7.51 -32.00
CA GLU A 144 1.30 8.14 -32.02
C GLU A 144 1.48 9.07 -30.79
N GLY A 145 2.65 9.02 -30.17
CA GLY A 145 2.96 9.84 -29.01
C GLY A 145 2.43 9.33 -27.67
N VAL A 146 1.73 8.20 -27.63
CA VAL A 146 1.31 7.58 -26.37
C VAL A 146 2.45 6.77 -25.78
N LYS A 147 2.69 6.95 -24.48
CA LYS A 147 3.65 6.14 -23.70
C LYS A 147 3.01 5.69 -22.38
N PHE A 148 3.08 4.39 -22.10
CA PHE A 148 2.70 3.85 -20.80
C PHE A 148 3.91 3.93 -19.86
N LEU A 149 3.68 4.43 -18.64
CA LEU A 149 4.71 4.60 -17.63
C LEU A 149 4.60 3.51 -16.57
N GLY A 150 5.72 3.18 -15.95
CA GLY A 150 5.82 2.16 -14.91
C GLY A 150 6.37 0.83 -15.41
N SER A 151 6.22 -0.21 -14.59
CA SER A 151 6.68 -1.57 -14.94
C SER A 151 5.63 -2.30 -15.77
N GLU A 152 6.06 -3.06 -16.77
CA GLU A 152 5.20 -3.99 -17.52
C GLU A 152 5.11 -5.37 -16.85
N GLU A 153 6.05 -5.71 -15.98
CA GLU A 153 6.10 -7.00 -15.28
C GLU A 153 5.52 -6.92 -13.87
N PHE A 154 5.90 -5.87 -13.13
CA PHE A 154 5.49 -5.67 -11.74
C PHE A 154 4.59 -4.44 -11.63
N PHE A 155 3.29 -4.60 -11.81
CA PHE A 155 2.34 -3.50 -11.83
C PHE A 155 1.05 -3.80 -11.05
N SER A 156 0.41 -2.74 -10.60
CA SER A 156 -0.96 -2.77 -10.08
C SER A 156 -1.94 -2.49 -11.20
N PRO A 157 -2.96 -3.33 -11.44
CA PRO A 157 -3.95 -3.07 -12.48
C PRO A 157 -4.81 -1.82 -12.17
N TYR A 158 -4.85 -1.39 -10.92
CA TYR A 158 -5.63 -0.23 -10.47
C TYR A 158 -5.01 1.13 -10.83
N ILE A 159 -3.79 1.15 -11.36
CA ILE A 159 -3.07 2.39 -11.71
C ILE A 159 -2.49 2.20 -13.11
N LEU A 160 -2.89 3.05 -14.04
CA LEU A 160 -2.34 3.14 -15.37
C LEU A 160 -1.92 4.58 -15.63
N SER A 161 -0.62 4.82 -15.72
CA SER A 161 -0.06 6.13 -16.01
C SER A 161 0.30 6.22 -17.48
N ILE A 162 -0.22 7.27 -18.14
CA ILE A 162 -0.09 7.46 -19.59
C ILE A 162 0.45 8.86 -19.86
N ALA A 163 1.50 8.95 -20.66
CA ALA A 163 2.01 10.20 -21.17
C ALA A 163 1.63 10.39 -22.64
N PHE A 164 1.15 11.57 -22.97
CA PHE A 164 0.84 11.98 -24.34
C PHE A 164 1.90 13.00 -24.77
N GLN A 165 2.75 12.63 -25.73
CA GLN A 165 3.81 13.50 -26.23
C GLN A 165 3.21 14.66 -27.05
N GLY A 166 3.73 15.87 -26.85
CA GLY A 166 3.29 17.06 -27.58
C GLY A 166 2.01 17.72 -27.06
N ILE A 167 1.38 17.18 -26.02
CA ILE A 167 0.22 17.77 -25.34
C ILE A 167 0.69 18.31 -23.97
N LYS A 168 0.32 19.57 -23.67
CA LYS A 168 0.60 20.24 -22.40
C LYS A 168 -0.62 20.21 -21.50
#